data_f0579e47a7cccd49c0e3a08156788737
#
_entry.id   f0579e47a7cccd49c0e3a08156788737
#
_cell.length_a   1.000
_cell.length_b   1.000
_cell.length_c   1.000
_cell.angle_alpha   90.00
_cell.angle_beta   90.00
_cell.angle_gamma   90.00
#
_symmetry.space_group_name_H-M   'P 1'
#
loop_
_entity.id
_entity.type
_entity.pdbx_description
1 polymer ?
#
loop_
_entity_poly.entity_id
_entity_poly.type
_entity_poly.pdbx_seq_one_letter_code
_entity_poly.pdbx_strand_id
1 'polypeptide(L)'
;MQQDMSIYVLQVGRYKEKENANQIINQLKELEMTSYFYQDQEYVIIQDIYLEERQANQQAKELSQKGITCVVKEYLIDESYQEEIQKKNYKRIYPLLKQVDTK
;
A
#
# COMPACT_ATOMS: atom_id res chain seq x y z
N MET A 1 -19.79 11.99 -15.80
CA MET A 1 -18.93 11.01 -16.42
C MET A 1 -17.85 10.59 -15.43
N GLN A 2 -17.69 9.30 -15.27
CA GLN A 2 -16.71 8.79 -14.34
C GLN A 2 -15.34 8.72 -14.98
N GLN A 3 -14.33 9.02 -14.22
CA GLN A 3 -12.95 8.95 -14.67
C GLN A 3 -12.15 8.11 -13.71
N ASP A 4 -11.13 7.50 -14.26
CA ASP A 4 -10.17 6.78 -13.43
C ASP A 4 -9.11 7.75 -12.94
N MET A 5 -8.58 7.44 -11.78
CA MET A 5 -7.43 8.17 -11.26
C MET A 5 -6.36 7.18 -10.84
N SER A 6 -5.13 7.63 -10.88
CA SER A 6 -4.01 6.79 -10.45
C SER A 6 -3.81 6.95 -8.97
N ILE A 7 -3.56 5.83 -8.30
CA ILE A 7 -3.07 5.84 -6.93
C ILE A 7 -1.78 5.05 -6.89
N TYR A 8 -0.98 5.33 -5.89
CA TYR A 8 0.35 4.75 -5.77
C TYR A 8 0.47 4.11 -4.40
N VAL A 9 0.50 2.78 -4.41
CA VAL A 9 0.51 1.99 -3.19
C VAL A 9 1.96 1.63 -2.88
N LEU A 10 2.41 2.01 -1.70
CA LEU A 10 3.75 1.70 -1.27
C LEU A 10 3.73 0.40 -0.50
N GLN A 11 4.06 -0.67 -1.20
CA GLN A 11 4.00 -2.02 -0.63
C GLN A 11 5.36 -2.38 -0.06
N VAL A 12 5.34 -2.84 1.20
CA VAL A 12 6.58 -3.21 1.87
C VAL A 12 6.77 -4.71 1.97
N GLY A 13 5.75 -5.50 1.64
CA GLY A 13 5.94 -6.93 1.59
C GLY A 13 4.67 -7.72 1.37
N ARG A 14 4.87 -8.96 0.94
CA ARG A 14 3.82 -9.96 0.85
C ARG A 14 4.35 -11.21 1.53
N TYR A 15 3.57 -11.76 2.43
CA TYR A 15 4.05 -12.88 3.25
C TYR A 15 2.97 -13.94 3.36
N LYS A 16 3.39 -15.18 3.24
CA LYS A 16 2.49 -16.31 3.46
C LYS A 16 2.21 -16.51 4.93
N GLU A 17 3.19 -16.21 5.78
CA GLU A 17 3.07 -16.43 7.21
C GLU A 17 2.80 -15.13 7.92
N LYS A 18 1.81 -15.17 8.81
CA LYS A 18 1.46 -13.98 9.56
C LYS A 18 2.61 -13.47 10.40
N GLU A 19 3.43 -14.37 10.89
CA GLU A 19 4.56 -13.99 11.73
C GLU A 19 5.55 -13.12 10.97
N ASN A 20 5.80 -13.45 9.71
CA ASN A 20 6.72 -12.67 8.91
C ASN A 20 6.12 -11.29 8.61
N ALA A 21 4.82 -11.25 8.38
CA ALA A 21 4.14 -9.97 8.18
C ALA A 21 4.25 -9.10 9.43
N ASN A 22 4.09 -9.72 10.60
CA ASN A 22 4.17 -8.97 11.86
C ASN A 22 5.55 -8.39 12.09
N GLN A 23 6.59 -9.04 11.59
CA GLN A 23 7.94 -8.51 11.76
C GLN A 23 8.11 -7.18 11.04
N ILE A 24 7.62 -7.08 9.80
CA ILE A 24 7.77 -5.82 9.08
C ILE A 24 6.85 -4.75 9.67
N ILE A 25 5.67 -5.15 10.14
CA ILE A 25 4.78 -4.21 10.81
C ILE A 25 5.46 -3.62 12.02
N ASN A 26 6.13 -4.47 12.82
CA ASN A 26 6.83 -4.00 13.99
C ASN A 26 8.02 -3.10 13.64
N GLN A 27 8.72 -3.41 12.56
CA GLN A 27 9.81 -2.54 12.11
C GLN A 27 9.29 -1.14 11.76
N LEU A 28 8.17 -1.09 11.05
CA LEU A 28 7.58 0.20 10.69
C LEU A 28 7.12 0.94 11.94
N LYS A 29 6.57 0.20 12.89
CA LYS A 29 6.11 0.82 14.13
C LYS A 29 7.27 1.42 14.91
N GLU A 30 8.41 0.73 14.95
CA GLU A 30 9.58 1.27 15.62
C GLU A 30 10.11 2.52 14.96
N LEU A 31 9.88 2.67 13.67
CA LEU A 31 10.24 3.88 12.94
C LEU A 31 9.16 4.94 13.02
N GLU A 32 8.12 4.68 13.81
CA GLU A 32 6.99 5.58 13.97
C GLU A 32 6.27 5.85 12.66
N MET A 33 6.20 4.84 11.82
CA MET A 33 5.52 4.93 10.55
C MET A 33 4.26 4.08 10.58
N THR A 34 3.22 4.57 9.93
CA THR A 34 1.99 3.81 9.83
C THR A 34 2.15 2.67 8.85
N SER A 35 1.32 1.66 9.03
CA SER A 35 1.24 0.57 8.10
C SER A 35 -0.20 0.08 8.07
N TYR A 36 -0.52 -0.61 6.98
CA TYR A 36 -1.85 -1.17 6.77
C TYR A 36 -1.66 -2.54 6.16
N PHE A 37 -2.62 -3.42 6.37
CA PHE A 37 -2.49 -4.72 5.74
C PHE A 37 -3.84 -5.21 5.24
N TYR A 38 -3.78 -6.05 4.25
CA TYR A 38 -4.95 -6.78 3.80
C TYR A 38 -4.50 -8.17 3.37
N GLN A 39 -5.45 -9.05 3.23
CA GLN A 39 -5.17 -10.43 2.87
C GLN A 39 -5.64 -10.68 1.44
N ASP A 40 -4.72 -11.19 0.62
CA ASP A 40 -5.00 -11.51 -0.77
C ASP A 40 -4.16 -12.74 -1.07
N GLN A 41 -4.65 -13.91 -0.61
CA GLN A 41 -3.93 -15.16 -0.62
C GLN A 41 -2.67 -15.11 0.25
N GLU A 42 -2.07 -13.96 0.37
CA GLU A 42 -0.94 -13.69 1.25
C GLU A 42 -1.25 -12.46 2.06
N TYR A 43 -0.46 -12.25 3.10
CA TYR A 43 -0.59 -11.03 3.89
C TYR A 43 0.19 -9.92 3.19
N VAL A 44 -0.53 -8.91 2.71
CA VAL A 44 0.08 -7.79 2.01
C VAL A 44 0.18 -6.62 2.96
N ILE A 45 1.40 -6.12 3.13
CA ILE A 45 1.64 -4.99 4.02
C ILE A 45 1.99 -3.78 3.17
N ILE A 46 1.28 -2.69 3.40
CA ILE A 46 1.56 -1.44 2.71
C ILE A 46 1.88 -0.38 3.76
N GLN A 47 2.72 0.56 3.36
CA GLN A 47 3.04 1.66 4.26
C GLN A 47 1.98 2.75 4.15
N ASP A 48 1.58 3.07 2.93
CA ASP A 48 0.53 4.06 2.72
C ASP A 48 0.10 4.03 1.26
N ILE A 49 -0.91 4.82 0.94
CA ILE A 49 -1.39 5.00 -0.42
C ILE A 49 -1.31 6.48 -0.74
N TYR A 50 -0.73 6.81 -1.89
CA TYR A 50 -0.46 8.19 -2.27
C TYR A 50 -1.21 8.52 -3.54
N LEU A 51 -1.59 9.78 -3.67
CA LEU A 51 -2.24 10.26 -4.88
C LEU A 51 -1.23 10.78 -5.90
N GLU A 52 0.01 11.01 -5.48
CA GLU A 52 1.06 11.48 -6.37
C GLU A 52 2.24 10.53 -6.34
N GLU A 53 2.71 10.19 -7.53
CA GLU A 53 3.80 9.24 -7.65
C GLU A 53 5.07 9.75 -6.98
N ARG A 54 5.30 11.05 -7.08
CA ARG A 54 6.51 11.64 -6.49
C ARG A 54 6.55 11.43 -4.98
N GLN A 55 5.40 11.57 -4.32
CA GLN A 55 5.34 11.37 -2.88
C GLN A 55 5.62 9.92 -2.51
N ALA A 56 5.06 8.99 -3.27
CA ALA A 56 5.30 7.58 -3.01
C ALA A 56 6.77 7.23 -3.21
N ASN A 57 7.36 7.73 -4.28
CA ASN A 57 8.77 7.45 -4.57
C ASN A 57 9.69 8.05 -3.51
N GLN A 58 9.36 9.23 -3.02
CA GLN A 58 10.17 9.86 -1.99
C GLN A 58 10.12 9.05 -0.70
N GLN A 59 8.92 8.59 -0.33
CA GLN A 59 8.79 7.79 0.87
C GLN A 59 9.49 6.45 0.72
N ALA A 60 9.43 5.87 -0.48
CA ALA A 60 10.13 4.61 -0.74
C ALA A 60 11.63 4.78 -0.55
N LYS A 61 12.15 5.90 -1.00
CA LYS A 61 13.57 6.18 -0.85
C LYS A 61 13.96 6.30 0.63
N GLU A 62 13.13 6.99 1.41
CA GLU A 62 13.39 7.15 2.83
C GLU A 62 13.38 5.79 3.55
N LEU A 63 12.42 4.94 3.20
CA LEU A 63 12.36 3.62 3.80
C LEU A 63 13.58 2.78 3.41
N SER A 64 14.00 2.90 2.16
CA SER A 64 15.18 2.18 1.71
C SER A 64 16.40 2.58 2.51
N GLN A 65 16.53 3.85 2.83
CA GLN A 65 17.65 4.33 3.63
C GLN A 65 17.61 3.79 5.05
N LYS A 66 16.44 3.37 5.50
CA LYS A 66 16.27 2.79 6.83
C LYS A 66 16.28 1.26 6.79
N GLY A 67 16.65 0.70 5.65
CA GLY A 67 16.79 -0.75 5.55
C GLY A 67 15.54 -1.49 5.18
N ILE A 68 14.49 -0.79 4.77
CA ILE A 68 13.23 -1.43 4.41
C ILE A 68 13.04 -1.32 2.90
N THR A 69 13.02 -2.45 2.23
CA THR A 69 12.79 -2.51 0.79
C THR A 69 11.30 -2.43 0.52
N CYS A 70 10.93 -1.64 -0.47
CA CYS A 70 9.52 -1.49 -0.82
C CYS A 70 9.37 -1.24 -2.31
N VAL A 71 8.14 -1.37 -2.76
CA VAL A 71 7.79 -1.23 -4.17
C VAL A 71 6.61 -0.28 -4.28
N VAL A 72 6.67 0.61 -5.25
CA VAL A 72 5.56 1.49 -5.57
C VAL A 72 4.75 0.83 -6.67
N LYS A 73 3.47 0.58 -6.41
CA LYS A 73 2.58 -0.02 -7.40
C LYS A 73 1.50 0.95 -7.77
N GLU A 74 1.33 1.17 -9.05
CA GLU A 74 0.30 2.07 -9.54
C GLU A 74 -0.97 1.28 -9.86
N TYR A 75 -2.10 1.84 -9.44
CA TYR A 75 -3.41 1.28 -9.75
C TYR A 75 -4.28 2.38 -10.31
N LEU A 76 -5.16 2.01 -11.22
CA LEU A 76 -6.20 2.92 -11.70
C LEU A 76 -7.50 2.55 -10.99
N ILE A 77 -8.09 3.51 -10.32
CA ILE A 77 -9.37 3.28 -9.65
C ILE A 77 -10.30 4.43 -10.01
N ASP A 78 -11.60 4.22 -9.77
CA ASP A 78 -12.58 5.25 -10.03
C ASP A 78 -12.32 6.46 -9.15
N GLU A 79 -12.44 7.65 -9.73
CA GLU A 79 -12.13 8.86 -8.98
C GLU A 79 -13.09 9.06 -7.79
N SER A 80 -14.22 8.39 -7.78
CA SER A 80 -15.14 8.49 -6.64
C SER A 80 -14.53 7.97 -5.35
N TYR A 81 -13.43 7.23 -5.44
CA TYR A 81 -12.75 6.74 -4.24
C TYR A 81 -11.73 7.72 -3.68
N GLN A 82 -11.61 8.91 -4.28
CA GLN A 82 -10.60 9.86 -3.83
C GLN A 82 -10.78 10.23 -2.36
N GLU A 83 -12.03 10.42 -1.95
CA GLU A 83 -12.31 10.79 -0.57
C GLU A 83 -11.88 9.69 0.39
N GLU A 84 -12.09 8.42 0.00
CA GLU A 84 -11.69 7.30 0.84
C GLU A 84 -10.18 7.30 1.04
N ILE A 85 -9.44 7.59 -0.02
CA ILE A 85 -7.98 7.66 0.08
C ILE A 85 -7.57 8.79 1.01
N GLN A 86 -8.19 9.95 0.87
CA GLN A 86 -7.83 11.11 1.68
C GLN A 86 -8.12 10.87 3.15
N LYS A 87 -9.18 10.14 3.45
CA LYS A 87 -9.56 9.82 4.83
C LYS A 87 -8.85 8.58 5.34
N LYS A 88 -8.05 7.95 4.50
CA LYS A 88 -7.34 6.72 4.83
C LYS A 88 -8.27 5.59 5.23
N ASN A 89 -9.44 5.57 4.60
CA ASN A 89 -10.42 4.50 4.80
C ASN A 89 -10.11 3.39 3.82
N TYR A 90 -8.99 2.71 4.04
CA TYR A 90 -8.44 1.79 3.06
C TYR A 90 -9.18 0.46 3.00
N LYS A 91 -10.05 0.19 3.96
CA LYS A 91 -10.84 -1.03 3.88
C LYS A 91 -11.68 -1.07 2.61
N ARG A 92 -12.10 0.10 2.13
CA ARG A 92 -12.86 0.19 0.89
C ARG A 92 -11.98 0.10 -0.34
N ILE A 93 -10.68 0.28 -0.13
CA ILE A 93 -9.73 0.27 -1.24
C ILE A 93 -9.15 -1.13 -1.46
N TYR A 94 -8.98 -1.90 -0.38
CA TYR A 94 -8.34 -3.20 -0.49
C TYR A 94 -8.94 -4.11 -1.56
N PRO A 95 -10.27 -4.19 -1.72
CA PRO A 95 -10.82 -5.06 -2.76
C PRO A 95 -10.38 -4.66 -4.15
N LEU A 96 -10.07 -3.38 -4.35
CA LEU A 96 -9.62 -2.87 -5.64
C LEU A 96 -8.16 -3.21 -5.90
N LEU A 97 -7.39 -3.48 -4.86
CA LEU A 97 -5.98 -3.79 -4.98
C LEU A 97 -5.72 -5.28 -5.15
N LYS A 98 -6.70 -6.09 -4.83
CA LYS A 98 -6.50 -7.52 -4.93
C LYS A 98 -6.33 -7.91 -6.38
N GLN A 99 -5.37 -8.77 -6.61
CA GLN A 99 -5.09 -9.22 -7.95
C GLN A 99 -6.25 -10.01 -8.47
N VAL A 100 -6.82 -9.55 -9.54
CA VAL A 100 -7.75 -10.38 -10.26
C VAL A 100 -6.92 -11.15 -11.25
N ASP A 101 -6.81 -12.39 -11.05
CA ASP A 101 -5.99 -13.20 -11.89
C ASP A 101 -6.69 -13.37 -13.22
N THR A 102 -6.17 -12.70 -14.17
CA THR A 102 -6.82 -12.71 -15.42
C THR A 102 -6.15 -13.70 -16.31
N LYS A 103 -5.89 -14.39 -16.14
CA LYS A 103 -5.37 -15.11 -17.07
C LYS A 103 -5.18 -16.06 -17.12
#